data_fabad6697dd3070d31c4fac5a6437fa0
#
_entry.id   fabad6697dd3070d31c4fac5a6437fa0
#
_cell.length_a   1.000
_cell.length_b   1.000
_cell.length_c   1.000
_cell.angle_alpha   90.00
_cell.angle_beta   90.00
_cell.angle_gamma   90.00
#
_symmetry.space_group_name_H-M   'P 1'
#
loop_
_entity.id
_entity.type
_entity.pdbx_description
1 polymer ?
#
loop_
_entity_poly.entity_id
_entity_poly.type
_entity_poly.pdbx_seq_one_letter_code
_entity_poly.pdbx_strand_id
1 'polypeptide(L)'
;MKGTLKTFQQFTNKMDRYNIEELFKKSRIRNISLELTNASLAVYLTTKEGYVPCIYGATTDARIGIKFIHDVLNINVRYIIVECNTFESFYGVPVISKTELGRHQKLCMFCFSNNVDESNAVLEINPAVIIDCTQALKENIKKAFFLFFYDHSQSFSNQISIFNDNISQLTYYEYIKSFLTGDNYQGPSFEEKYKYFDVYKHYCNKAKNPCSWINLGSCFGDTIYWSLMINLRFDMIYAIESDSNNIQVLSRNIELLSPSDSKKITIINKKCGLNAEDLALDDLNLDSPVSLINMDIEGGEVDALLSAKNIIKCYKPILAICAYHKPDDLLTIPRTISKICPSYYKFILRKYSSGTGKHYNGIHRTNELVLYAVPI
;
A
#
# COMPACT_ATOMS: atom_id res chain seq x y z
N MET A 1 -5.41 -23.57 12.83
CA MET A 1 -4.04 -23.98 12.54
C MET A 1 -3.89 -25.35 11.83
N LYS A 2 -4.74 -26.36 12.07
CA LYS A 2 -4.58 -27.69 11.42
C LYS A 2 -4.98 -27.75 9.93
N GLY A 3 -5.82 -26.83 9.43
CA GLY A 3 -6.22 -26.79 8.01
C GLY A 3 -5.18 -26.18 7.06
N THR A 4 -4.40 -25.20 7.54
CA THR A 4 -3.35 -24.50 6.78
C THR A 4 -2.09 -25.36 6.59
N LEU A 5 -1.79 -26.23 7.55
CA LEU A 5 -0.62 -27.11 7.50
C LEU A 5 -0.72 -28.23 6.45
N LYS A 6 -1.93 -28.73 6.16
CA LYS A 6 -2.12 -29.79 5.13
C LYS A 6 -1.91 -29.28 3.70
N THR A 7 -2.29 -28.04 3.42
CA THR A 7 -2.00 -27.39 2.14
C THR A 7 -0.49 -27.13 1.98
N PHE A 8 0.19 -26.88 3.09
CA PHE A 8 1.62 -26.62 3.15
C PHE A 8 2.50 -27.81 2.75
N GLN A 9 2.17 -29.02 3.21
CA GLN A 9 2.92 -30.23 2.87
C GLN A 9 2.82 -30.61 1.38
N GLN A 10 1.76 -30.21 0.69
CA GLN A 10 1.64 -30.42 -0.75
C GLN A 10 2.54 -29.50 -1.58
N PHE A 11 2.86 -28.30 -1.07
CA PHE A 11 3.73 -27.34 -1.76
C PHE A 11 5.24 -27.65 -1.58
N THR A 12 5.63 -28.24 -0.45
CA THR A 12 7.06 -28.51 -0.16
C THR A 12 7.64 -29.68 -0.95
N ASN A 13 6.82 -30.57 -1.50
CA ASN A 13 7.27 -31.76 -2.25
C ASN A 13 7.51 -31.57 -3.75
N LYS A 14 7.36 -30.35 -4.29
CA LYS A 14 7.62 -30.00 -5.71
C LYS A 14 8.66 -28.87 -5.84
N MET A 15 9.69 -28.90 -5.04
CA MET A 15 10.73 -27.87 -5.10
C MET A 15 11.85 -28.23 -6.08
N ASP A 16 11.56 -28.21 -7.37
CA ASP A 16 12.56 -27.77 -8.32
C ASP A 16 12.73 -26.25 -8.09
N ARG A 17 13.99 -25.81 -7.94
CA ARG A 17 14.35 -24.41 -7.62
C ARG A 17 13.53 -23.46 -8.51
N TYR A 18 12.80 -22.52 -7.92
CA TYR A 18 12.04 -21.50 -8.63
C TYR A 18 12.97 -20.79 -9.61
N ASN A 19 12.88 -21.12 -10.86
CA ASN A 19 13.75 -20.57 -11.89
C ASN A 19 13.13 -19.27 -12.43
N ILE A 20 13.39 -18.16 -11.71
CA ILE A 20 12.94 -16.84 -12.13
C ILE A 20 13.52 -16.45 -13.49
N GLU A 21 14.75 -16.87 -13.82
CA GLU A 21 15.35 -16.60 -15.13
C GLU A 21 14.55 -17.27 -16.26
N GLU A 22 14.08 -18.50 -16.05
CA GLU A 22 13.24 -19.19 -17.02
C GLU A 22 11.87 -18.51 -17.15
N LEU A 23 11.31 -18.00 -16.06
CA LEU A 23 10.09 -17.22 -16.07
C LEU A 23 10.22 -15.98 -16.96
N PHE A 24 11.32 -15.22 -16.82
CA PHE A 24 11.58 -14.06 -17.68
C PHE A 24 11.78 -14.44 -19.14
N LYS A 25 12.48 -15.53 -19.44
CA LYS A 25 12.67 -16.01 -20.83
C LYS A 25 11.35 -16.41 -21.50
N LYS A 26 10.39 -16.92 -20.73
CA LYS A 26 9.06 -17.34 -21.21
C LYS A 26 8.06 -16.19 -21.26
N SER A 27 8.28 -15.11 -20.51
CA SER A 27 7.42 -13.94 -20.56
C SER A 27 7.61 -13.22 -21.90
N ARG A 28 6.63 -13.32 -22.77
CA ARG A 28 6.59 -12.52 -24.01
C ARG A 28 6.13 -11.12 -23.62
N ILE A 29 6.78 -10.10 -24.20
CA ILE A 29 6.25 -8.73 -24.16
C ILE A 29 4.86 -8.80 -24.79
N ARG A 30 3.84 -8.83 -23.96
CA ARG A 30 2.48 -8.64 -24.42
C ARG A 30 2.36 -7.17 -24.80
N ASN A 31 1.92 -6.88 -26.01
CA ASN A 31 1.42 -5.55 -26.34
C ASN A 31 0.19 -5.29 -25.45
N ILE A 32 0.42 -4.76 -24.25
CA ILE A 32 -0.65 -4.31 -23.37
C ILE A 32 -1.09 -2.98 -23.96
N SER A 33 -2.03 -3.02 -24.89
CA SER A 33 -2.69 -1.82 -25.38
C SER A 33 -3.57 -1.29 -24.24
N LEU A 34 -3.35 -0.06 -23.85
CA LEU A 34 -4.27 0.69 -23.01
C LEU A 34 -5.50 1.04 -23.87
N GLU A 35 -6.45 0.12 -23.93
CA GLU A 35 -7.77 0.41 -24.46
C GLU A 35 -8.56 1.19 -23.39
N LEU A 36 -8.37 2.50 -23.37
CA LEU A 36 -9.30 3.40 -22.71
C LEU A 36 -10.54 3.50 -23.59
N THR A 37 -11.56 2.74 -23.24
CA THR A 37 -12.89 2.93 -23.81
C THR A 37 -13.28 4.40 -23.61
N ASN A 38 -13.46 5.13 -24.71
CA ASN A 38 -13.81 6.55 -24.71
C ASN A 38 -12.71 7.56 -24.30
N ALA A 39 -11.42 7.20 -24.28
CA ALA A 39 -10.34 8.17 -24.02
C ALA A 39 -10.38 9.36 -24.99
N SER A 40 -10.52 9.09 -26.27
CA SER A 40 -10.65 10.13 -27.30
C SER A 40 -11.88 11.02 -27.09
N LEU A 41 -12.98 10.45 -26.64
CA LEU A 41 -14.19 11.18 -26.30
C LEU A 41 -13.96 12.07 -25.08
N ALA A 42 -13.34 11.56 -24.02
CA ALA A 42 -13.02 12.35 -22.82
C ALA A 42 -12.13 13.56 -23.15
N VAL A 43 -11.07 13.35 -23.94
CA VAL A 43 -10.17 14.44 -24.39
C VAL A 43 -10.95 15.46 -25.22
N TYR A 44 -11.75 15.02 -26.18
CA TYR A 44 -12.56 15.91 -27.02
C TYR A 44 -13.54 16.75 -26.18
N LEU A 45 -14.31 16.11 -25.31
CA LEU A 45 -15.33 16.79 -24.49
C LEU A 45 -14.70 17.81 -23.54
N THR A 46 -13.61 17.47 -22.87
CA THR A 46 -12.96 18.36 -21.90
C THR A 46 -12.19 19.50 -22.56
N THR A 47 -11.56 19.26 -23.73
CA THR A 47 -10.73 20.28 -24.41
C THR A 47 -11.47 21.14 -25.44
N LYS A 48 -12.52 20.60 -26.07
CA LYS A 48 -13.24 21.26 -27.16
C LYS A 48 -14.66 21.69 -26.81
N GLU A 49 -15.36 20.90 -26.01
CA GLU A 49 -16.77 21.12 -25.69
C GLU A 49 -16.99 21.78 -24.31
N GLY A 50 -15.89 22.06 -23.58
CA GLY A 50 -15.94 22.74 -22.28
C GLY A 50 -16.56 21.90 -21.15
N TYR A 51 -16.50 20.57 -21.24
CA TYR A 51 -16.88 19.70 -20.15
C TYR A 51 -15.88 19.79 -19.01
N VAL A 52 -16.38 19.77 -17.78
CA VAL A 52 -15.56 19.89 -16.56
C VAL A 52 -15.13 18.51 -16.08
N PRO A 53 -13.84 18.19 -16.12
CA PRO A 53 -13.32 16.88 -15.68
C PRO A 53 -13.34 16.77 -14.16
N CYS A 54 -14.02 15.75 -13.64
CA CYS A 54 -14.20 15.53 -12.21
C CYS A 54 -13.97 14.05 -11.84
N ILE A 55 -13.64 13.81 -10.58
CA ILE A 55 -13.60 12.46 -9.96
C ILE A 55 -14.55 12.45 -8.77
N TYR A 56 -15.25 11.36 -8.53
CA TYR A 56 -16.04 11.16 -7.33
C TYR A 56 -15.25 10.42 -6.25
N GLY A 57 -15.35 10.92 -5.00
CA GLY A 57 -14.69 10.34 -3.84
C GLY A 57 -13.21 10.74 -3.71
N ALA A 58 -12.80 11.07 -2.48
CA ALA A 58 -11.40 11.35 -2.15
C ALA A 58 -10.74 10.07 -1.61
N THR A 59 -10.52 9.11 -2.50
CA THR A 59 -10.00 7.77 -2.17
C THR A 59 -8.57 7.60 -2.69
N THR A 60 -7.90 6.52 -2.27
CA THR A 60 -6.59 6.14 -2.82
C THR A 60 -6.65 5.95 -4.34
N ASP A 61 -7.74 5.35 -4.84
CA ASP A 61 -7.93 5.16 -6.28
C ASP A 61 -8.09 6.51 -7.00
N ALA A 62 -8.78 7.47 -6.39
CA ALA A 62 -8.88 8.84 -6.93
C ALA A 62 -7.51 9.54 -6.98
N ARG A 63 -6.67 9.37 -5.96
CA ARG A 63 -5.29 9.91 -5.94
C ARG A 63 -4.48 9.41 -7.13
N ILE A 64 -4.47 8.11 -7.33
CA ILE A 64 -3.76 7.50 -8.45
C ILE A 64 -4.42 7.89 -9.77
N GLY A 65 -5.75 7.97 -9.78
CA GLY A 65 -6.55 8.39 -10.92
C GLY A 65 -6.24 9.81 -11.39
N ILE A 66 -6.06 10.76 -10.49
CA ILE A 66 -5.65 12.15 -10.83
C ILE A 66 -4.37 12.13 -11.67
N LYS A 67 -3.34 11.40 -11.17
CA LYS A 67 -2.07 11.27 -11.89
C LYS A 67 -2.23 10.56 -13.23
N PHE A 68 -2.99 9.47 -13.25
CA PHE A 68 -3.25 8.71 -14.48
C PHE A 68 -3.94 9.54 -15.55
N ILE A 69 -4.99 10.29 -15.21
CA ILE A 69 -5.71 11.15 -16.15
C ILE A 69 -4.78 12.23 -16.70
N HIS A 70 -3.97 12.84 -15.84
CA HIS A 70 -2.99 13.83 -16.25
C HIS A 70 -1.94 13.23 -17.19
N ASP A 71 -1.27 12.15 -16.78
CA ASP A 71 -0.10 11.60 -17.49
C ASP A 71 -0.48 10.87 -18.79
N VAL A 72 -1.66 10.23 -18.83
CA VAL A 72 -2.09 9.42 -19.97
C VAL A 72 -3.00 10.21 -20.93
N LEU A 73 -3.91 11.03 -20.40
CA LEU A 73 -4.90 11.75 -21.22
C LEU A 73 -4.55 13.23 -21.40
N ASN A 74 -3.55 13.74 -20.68
CA ASN A 74 -3.21 15.16 -20.63
C ASN A 74 -4.41 16.05 -20.24
N ILE A 75 -5.22 15.57 -19.31
CA ILE A 75 -6.38 16.27 -18.75
C ILE A 75 -6.11 16.62 -17.30
N ASN A 76 -6.35 17.88 -16.91
CA ASN A 76 -6.30 18.32 -15.53
C ASN A 76 -7.68 18.16 -14.88
N VAL A 77 -7.78 17.33 -13.86
CA VAL A 77 -9.00 17.17 -13.05
C VAL A 77 -9.33 18.49 -12.37
N ARG A 78 -10.57 18.96 -12.51
CA ARG A 78 -11.00 20.26 -12.00
C ARG A 78 -11.51 20.18 -10.58
N TYR A 79 -12.25 19.10 -10.24
CA TYR A 79 -12.84 18.91 -8.93
C TYR A 79 -12.82 17.45 -8.51
N ILE A 80 -12.66 17.24 -7.21
CA ILE A 80 -13.06 16.01 -6.53
C ILE A 80 -14.42 16.27 -5.88
N ILE A 81 -15.40 15.43 -6.19
CA ILE A 81 -16.77 15.56 -5.69
C ILE A 81 -16.96 14.56 -4.57
N VAL A 82 -17.47 15.01 -3.42
CA VAL A 82 -17.74 14.17 -2.24
C VAL A 82 -19.17 14.41 -1.72
N GLU A 83 -19.69 13.50 -0.91
CA GLU A 83 -21.00 13.67 -0.28
C GLU A 83 -21.03 14.90 0.64
N CYS A 84 -20.08 14.97 1.56
CA CYS A 84 -19.94 16.07 2.50
C CYS A 84 -18.52 16.62 2.42
N ASN A 85 -18.37 17.92 2.20
CA ASN A 85 -17.07 18.55 2.13
C ASN A 85 -16.46 18.70 3.53
N THR A 86 -15.30 18.06 3.75
CA THR A 86 -14.56 18.12 5.01
C THR A 86 -13.17 18.73 4.87
N PHE A 87 -12.75 19.04 3.62
CA PHE A 87 -11.43 19.60 3.31
C PHE A 87 -11.44 20.35 1.97
N GLU A 88 -10.56 21.34 1.83
CA GLU A 88 -10.57 22.26 0.67
C GLU A 88 -9.96 21.65 -0.60
N SER A 89 -8.99 20.76 -0.46
CA SER A 89 -8.31 20.14 -1.60
C SER A 89 -7.83 18.73 -1.31
N PHE A 90 -7.72 17.93 -2.37
CA PHE A 90 -7.19 16.57 -2.34
C PHE A 90 -6.11 16.44 -3.42
N TYR A 91 -4.85 16.27 -3.01
CA TYR A 91 -3.68 16.24 -3.91
C TYR A 91 -3.63 17.42 -4.90
N GLY A 92 -3.91 18.62 -4.39
CA GLY A 92 -3.90 19.86 -5.19
C GLY A 92 -5.12 20.08 -6.07
N VAL A 93 -6.11 19.18 -6.06
CA VAL A 93 -7.38 19.34 -6.75
C VAL A 93 -8.44 19.83 -5.76
N PRO A 94 -9.16 20.92 -6.05
CA PRO A 94 -10.24 21.41 -5.20
C PRO A 94 -11.30 20.35 -4.92
N VAL A 95 -11.74 20.25 -3.66
CA VAL A 95 -12.83 19.36 -3.26
C VAL A 95 -14.10 20.17 -3.10
N ILE A 96 -15.19 19.65 -3.64
CA ILE A 96 -16.53 20.26 -3.52
C ILE A 96 -17.54 19.20 -3.08
N SER A 97 -18.52 19.61 -2.30
CA SER A 97 -19.62 18.70 -1.97
C SER A 97 -20.59 18.56 -3.14
N LYS A 98 -21.29 17.44 -3.18
CA LYS A 98 -22.36 17.18 -4.14
C LYS A 98 -23.42 18.31 -4.14
N THR A 99 -23.68 18.93 -3.00
CA THR A 99 -24.65 20.03 -2.84
C THR A 99 -24.15 21.36 -3.41
N GLU A 100 -22.83 21.57 -3.52
CA GLU A 100 -22.21 22.78 -4.08
C GLU A 100 -22.13 22.75 -5.60
N LEU A 101 -22.38 21.58 -6.21
CA LEU A 101 -22.41 21.44 -7.66
C LEU A 101 -23.56 22.29 -8.26
N GLY A 102 -23.20 23.30 -9.05
CA GLY A 102 -24.18 24.09 -9.81
C GLY A 102 -24.94 23.21 -10.81
N ARG A 103 -26.26 23.40 -10.92
CA ARG A 103 -27.17 22.60 -11.78
C ARG A 103 -26.86 22.66 -13.30
N HIS A 104 -25.87 23.45 -13.74
CA HIS A 104 -25.62 23.75 -15.16
C HIS A 104 -24.22 23.39 -15.65
N GLN A 105 -23.44 22.63 -14.86
CA GLN A 105 -22.09 22.24 -15.33
C GLN A 105 -22.17 20.96 -16.18
N LYS A 106 -21.57 21.02 -17.37
CA LYS A 106 -21.34 19.83 -18.20
C LYS A 106 -20.23 19.00 -17.54
N LEU A 107 -20.56 18.08 -16.65
CA LEU A 107 -19.58 17.24 -15.94
C LEU A 107 -19.16 16.06 -16.81
N CYS A 108 -17.84 15.85 -16.90
CA CYS A 108 -17.23 14.62 -17.37
C CYS A 108 -16.63 13.88 -16.17
N MET A 109 -17.32 12.87 -15.70
CA MET A 109 -16.98 12.13 -14.49
C MET A 109 -16.07 10.95 -14.82
N PHE A 110 -14.87 10.93 -14.25
CA PHE A 110 -13.95 9.78 -14.31
C PHE A 110 -14.15 8.91 -13.09
N CYS A 111 -14.40 7.62 -13.32
CA CYS A 111 -14.61 6.62 -12.27
C CYS A 111 -13.46 5.63 -12.24
N PHE A 112 -12.98 5.28 -11.03
CA PHE A 112 -11.86 4.38 -10.77
C PHE A 112 -12.20 3.22 -9.84
N SER A 113 -13.45 3.10 -9.42
CA SER A 113 -13.91 2.08 -8.48
C SER A 113 -15.10 1.31 -9.05
N ASN A 114 -15.13 0.00 -8.80
CA ASN A 114 -16.30 -0.85 -9.06
C ASN A 114 -17.22 -0.92 -7.82
N ASN A 115 -17.09 0.00 -6.88
CA ASN A 115 -17.97 0.05 -5.72
C ASN A 115 -19.38 0.47 -6.15
N VAL A 116 -20.38 -0.35 -5.83
CA VAL A 116 -21.79 -0.11 -6.18
C VAL A 116 -22.31 1.19 -5.55
N ASP A 117 -21.89 1.49 -4.33
CA ASP A 117 -22.31 2.70 -3.61
C ASP A 117 -21.75 3.97 -4.27
N GLU A 118 -20.49 3.96 -4.69
CA GLU A 118 -19.89 5.05 -5.45
C GLU A 118 -20.53 5.22 -6.83
N SER A 119 -20.84 4.11 -7.50
CA SER A 119 -21.55 4.14 -8.80
C SER A 119 -22.92 4.74 -8.68
N ASN A 120 -23.68 4.40 -7.64
CA ASN A 120 -24.99 4.98 -7.36
C ASN A 120 -24.89 6.47 -7.04
N ALA A 121 -23.94 6.88 -6.21
CA ALA A 121 -23.70 8.28 -5.88
C ALA A 121 -23.33 9.12 -7.11
N VAL A 122 -22.52 8.58 -8.03
CA VAL A 122 -22.22 9.23 -9.32
C VAL A 122 -23.47 9.39 -10.19
N LEU A 123 -24.32 8.36 -10.25
CA LEU A 123 -25.58 8.45 -11.01
C LEU A 123 -26.54 9.49 -10.43
N GLU A 124 -26.58 9.67 -9.11
CA GLU A 124 -27.39 10.72 -8.46
C GLU A 124 -26.90 12.15 -8.81
N ILE A 125 -25.58 12.34 -9.05
CA ILE A 125 -25.03 13.61 -9.54
C ILE A 125 -25.54 13.93 -10.94
N ASN A 126 -25.93 12.90 -11.69
CA ASN A 126 -26.39 12.99 -13.07
C ASN A 126 -25.39 13.75 -13.99
N PRO A 127 -24.11 13.30 -14.05
CA PRO A 127 -23.12 13.94 -14.93
C PRO A 127 -23.51 13.74 -16.40
N ALA A 128 -23.10 14.66 -17.25
CA ALA A 128 -23.39 14.56 -18.69
C ALA A 128 -22.68 13.37 -19.35
N VAL A 129 -21.51 12.99 -18.81
CA VAL A 129 -20.71 11.84 -19.28
C VAL A 129 -20.02 11.17 -18.11
N ILE A 130 -20.02 9.83 -18.12
CA ILE A 130 -19.26 8.99 -17.18
C ILE A 130 -18.20 8.21 -18.00
N ILE A 131 -16.94 8.31 -17.58
CA ILE A 131 -15.82 7.57 -18.14
C ILE A 131 -15.31 6.59 -17.09
N ASP A 132 -15.54 5.31 -17.30
CA ASP A 132 -14.97 4.26 -16.44
C ASP A 132 -13.51 4.01 -16.82
N CYS A 133 -12.61 4.38 -15.92
CA CYS A 133 -11.17 4.22 -16.06
C CYS A 133 -10.62 3.09 -15.18
N THR A 134 -11.46 2.37 -14.47
CA THR A 134 -11.03 1.37 -13.48
C THR A 134 -10.12 0.31 -14.09
N GLN A 135 -10.52 -0.28 -15.20
CA GLN A 135 -9.73 -1.31 -15.87
C GLN A 135 -8.45 -0.73 -16.49
N ALA A 136 -8.55 0.43 -17.12
CA ALA A 136 -7.40 1.09 -17.75
C ALA A 136 -6.32 1.47 -16.73
N LEU A 137 -6.72 1.93 -15.54
CA LEU A 137 -5.77 2.22 -14.45
C LEU A 137 -5.09 0.95 -13.95
N LYS A 138 -5.85 -0.14 -13.74
CA LYS A 138 -5.30 -1.45 -13.36
C LYS A 138 -4.27 -1.96 -14.37
N GLU A 139 -4.60 -1.90 -15.64
CA GLU A 139 -3.69 -2.33 -16.72
C GLU A 139 -2.44 -1.45 -16.81
N ASN A 140 -2.58 -0.13 -16.60
CA ASN A 140 -1.43 0.77 -16.60
C ASN A 140 -0.44 0.45 -15.46
N ILE A 141 -0.94 0.20 -14.26
CA ILE A 141 -0.12 -0.20 -13.11
C ILE A 141 0.56 -1.54 -13.39
N LYS A 142 -0.20 -2.54 -13.84
CA LYS A 142 0.36 -3.86 -14.20
C LYS A 142 1.44 -3.74 -15.27
N LYS A 143 1.22 -2.89 -16.27
CA LYS A 143 2.20 -2.64 -17.33
C LYS A 143 3.48 -2.02 -16.78
N ALA A 144 3.38 -1.04 -15.87
CA ALA A 144 4.55 -0.42 -15.26
C ALA A 144 5.38 -1.44 -14.47
N PHE A 145 4.74 -2.29 -13.67
CA PHE A 145 5.41 -3.39 -12.96
C PHE A 145 6.02 -4.42 -13.93
N PHE A 146 5.27 -4.84 -14.94
CA PHE A 146 5.76 -5.77 -15.95
C PHE A 146 7.04 -5.27 -16.62
N LEU A 147 7.01 -4.03 -17.15
CA LEU A 147 8.16 -3.45 -17.83
C LEU A 147 9.36 -3.34 -16.91
N PHE A 148 9.16 -2.84 -15.68
CA PHE A 148 10.24 -2.72 -14.72
C PHE A 148 10.84 -4.08 -14.35
N PHE A 149 10.02 -5.09 -14.09
CA PHE A 149 10.51 -6.44 -13.78
C PHE A 149 11.27 -7.04 -14.96
N TYR A 150 10.76 -6.85 -16.18
CA TYR A 150 11.41 -7.35 -17.40
C TYR A 150 12.77 -6.70 -17.62
N ASP A 151 12.85 -5.37 -17.55
CA ASP A 151 14.09 -4.60 -17.76
C ASP A 151 15.15 -4.89 -16.69
N HIS A 152 14.74 -5.26 -15.48
CA HIS A 152 15.62 -5.55 -14.35
C HIS A 152 15.66 -7.05 -13.99
N SER A 153 15.36 -7.92 -14.95
CA SER A 153 15.20 -9.37 -14.76
C SER A 153 16.37 -10.04 -14.02
N GLN A 154 17.60 -9.68 -14.33
CA GLN A 154 18.79 -10.21 -13.65
C GLN A 154 18.82 -9.82 -12.17
N SER A 155 18.45 -8.58 -11.84
CA SER A 155 18.40 -8.10 -10.46
C SER A 155 17.36 -8.87 -9.66
N PHE A 156 16.18 -9.09 -10.24
CA PHE A 156 15.12 -9.88 -9.61
C PHE A 156 15.47 -11.35 -9.48
N SER A 157 16.14 -11.93 -10.47
CA SER A 157 16.63 -13.32 -10.41
C SER A 157 17.63 -13.53 -9.26
N ASN A 158 18.52 -12.58 -9.06
CA ASN A 158 19.51 -12.64 -7.98
C ASN A 158 18.90 -12.38 -6.61
N GLN A 159 17.84 -11.55 -6.55
CA GLN A 159 17.24 -11.10 -5.30
C GLN A 159 16.54 -12.22 -4.52
N ILE A 160 16.05 -13.27 -5.17
CA ILE A 160 15.39 -14.40 -4.48
C ILE A 160 16.28 -15.05 -3.41
N SER A 161 17.59 -15.00 -3.61
CA SER A 161 18.59 -15.61 -2.70
C SER A 161 18.68 -14.94 -1.33
N ILE A 162 18.15 -13.71 -1.15
CA ILE A 162 18.15 -13.07 0.17
C ILE A 162 17.13 -13.70 1.12
N PHE A 163 16.12 -14.41 0.59
CA PHE A 163 15.09 -15.06 1.39
C PHE A 163 15.52 -16.47 1.78
N ASN A 164 15.64 -16.71 3.07
CA ASN A 164 16.15 -17.99 3.60
C ASN A 164 15.05 -19.05 3.79
N ASP A 165 13.78 -18.65 3.75
CA ASP A 165 12.67 -19.59 3.91
C ASP A 165 11.90 -19.80 2.60
N ASN A 166 11.43 -21.02 2.41
CA ASN A 166 10.74 -21.46 1.21
C ASN A 166 9.45 -20.69 0.93
N ILE A 167 8.76 -20.24 1.99
CA ILE A 167 7.52 -19.47 1.84
C ILE A 167 7.82 -18.13 1.21
N SER A 168 8.85 -17.45 1.68
CA SER A 168 9.29 -16.18 1.13
C SER A 168 9.70 -16.29 -0.32
N GLN A 169 10.47 -17.34 -0.67
CA GLN A 169 10.89 -17.59 -2.04
C GLN A 169 9.71 -17.88 -2.96
N LEU A 170 8.74 -18.70 -2.50
CA LEU A 170 7.52 -18.99 -3.23
C LEU A 170 6.64 -17.73 -3.39
N THR A 171 6.49 -16.96 -2.32
CA THR A 171 5.76 -15.69 -2.34
C THR A 171 6.37 -14.73 -3.36
N TYR A 172 7.69 -14.58 -3.34
CA TYR A 172 8.43 -13.74 -4.27
C TYR A 172 8.25 -14.18 -5.72
N TYR A 173 8.43 -15.47 -5.99
CA TYR A 173 8.27 -16.05 -7.32
C TYR A 173 6.86 -15.85 -7.86
N GLU A 174 5.84 -16.22 -7.11
CA GLU A 174 4.44 -16.12 -7.55
C GLU A 174 3.98 -14.66 -7.69
N TYR A 175 4.51 -13.75 -6.87
CA TYR A 175 4.24 -12.33 -7.00
C TYR A 175 4.76 -11.79 -8.34
N ILE A 176 6.03 -11.99 -8.66
CA ILE A 176 6.62 -11.56 -9.94
C ILE A 176 5.92 -12.24 -11.12
N LYS A 177 5.68 -13.56 -11.03
CA LYS A 177 4.99 -14.33 -12.05
C LYS A 177 3.62 -13.73 -12.37
N SER A 178 2.84 -13.33 -11.37
CA SER A 178 1.50 -12.76 -11.59
C SER A 178 1.51 -11.51 -12.47
N PHE A 179 2.56 -10.69 -12.39
CA PHE A 179 2.73 -9.54 -13.28
C PHE A 179 3.23 -9.93 -14.66
N LEU A 180 4.17 -10.87 -14.75
CA LEU A 180 4.76 -11.28 -16.02
C LEU A 180 3.81 -12.11 -16.91
N THR A 181 2.94 -12.91 -16.30
CA THR A 181 1.97 -13.75 -17.03
C THR A 181 0.59 -13.13 -17.11
N GLY A 182 0.26 -12.18 -16.23
CA GLY A 182 -1.09 -11.64 -16.04
C GLY A 182 -2.04 -12.61 -15.32
N ASP A 183 -1.53 -13.74 -14.82
CA ASP A 183 -2.32 -14.68 -14.03
C ASP A 183 -2.56 -14.17 -12.61
N ASN A 184 -3.57 -14.69 -11.96
CA ASN A 184 -3.77 -14.41 -10.54
C ASN A 184 -2.64 -15.03 -9.71
N TYR A 185 -2.28 -14.36 -8.62
CA TYR A 185 -1.33 -14.88 -7.64
C TYR A 185 -1.80 -16.23 -7.07
N GLN A 186 -0.92 -17.25 -7.09
CA GLN A 186 -1.21 -18.61 -6.64
C GLN A 186 -0.35 -19.05 -5.43
N GLY A 187 0.43 -18.13 -4.88
CA GLY A 187 1.34 -18.41 -3.77
C GLY A 187 0.65 -18.42 -2.39
N PRO A 188 1.45 -18.57 -1.33
CA PRO A 188 0.96 -18.51 0.05
C PRO A 188 0.36 -17.14 0.37
N SER A 189 -0.78 -17.14 1.07
CA SER A 189 -1.43 -15.94 1.57
C SER A 189 -1.86 -16.12 3.02
N PHE A 190 -1.68 -15.08 3.83
CA PHE A 190 -1.99 -15.08 5.25
C PHE A 190 -3.18 -14.15 5.53
N GLU A 191 -3.83 -14.34 6.68
CA GLU A 191 -4.94 -13.48 7.08
C GLU A 191 -4.45 -12.07 7.40
N GLU A 192 -5.15 -11.06 6.88
CA GLU A 192 -4.82 -9.63 7.02
C GLU A 192 -4.69 -9.19 8.49
N LYS A 193 -5.50 -9.73 9.39
CA LYS A 193 -5.42 -9.41 10.84
C LYS A 193 -4.08 -9.70 11.49
N TYR A 194 -3.23 -10.50 10.85
CA TYR A 194 -1.87 -10.80 11.32
C TYR A 194 -0.80 -10.01 10.56
N LYS A 195 -1.20 -9.17 9.60
CA LYS A 195 -0.30 -8.28 8.88
C LYS A 195 0.56 -7.49 9.90
N TYR A 196 1.85 -7.49 9.69
CA TYR A 196 2.91 -6.96 10.56
C TYR A 196 3.21 -7.76 11.83
N PHE A 197 2.30 -8.59 12.34
CA PHE A 197 2.39 -9.16 13.68
C PHE A 197 2.71 -10.65 13.74
N ASP A 198 2.46 -11.42 12.70
CA ASP A 198 2.76 -12.87 12.69
C ASP A 198 4.26 -13.13 12.84
N VAL A 199 5.08 -12.42 12.06
CA VAL A 199 6.54 -12.49 12.16
C VAL A 199 7.03 -11.88 13.46
N TYR A 200 6.50 -10.69 13.83
CA TYR A 200 6.85 -10.03 15.09
C TYR A 200 6.60 -10.96 16.29
N LYS A 201 5.40 -11.52 16.39
CA LYS A 201 5.03 -12.43 17.50
C LYS A 201 5.92 -13.66 17.59
N HIS A 202 6.35 -14.19 16.43
CA HIS A 202 7.23 -15.35 16.40
C HIS A 202 8.64 -15.04 16.93
N TYR A 203 9.17 -13.87 16.61
CA TYR A 203 10.55 -13.49 16.95
C TYR A 203 10.67 -12.67 18.25
N CYS A 204 9.64 -11.94 18.65
CA CYS A 204 9.65 -11.08 19.83
C CYS A 204 9.02 -11.68 21.08
N ASN A 205 8.56 -12.93 21.08
CA ASN A 205 8.01 -13.63 22.27
C ASN A 205 8.96 -13.68 23.49
N LYS A 206 10.18 -13.13 23.38
CA LYS A 206 11.20 -13.08 24.44
C LYS A 206 11.45 -11.68 24.99
N ALA A 207 10.85 -10.63 24.46
CA ALA A 207 11.05 -9.27 24.96
C ALA A 207 10.31 -9.09 26.30
N LYS A 208 11.05 -9.26 27.39
CA LYS A 208 10.59 -8.98 28.75
C LYS A 208 10.69 -7.50 29.11
N ASN A 209 11.18 -6.66 28.22
CA ASN A 209 11.46 -5.26 28.47
C ASN A 209 10.39 -4.36 27.82
N PRO A 210 10.13 -3.21 28.44
CA PRO A 210 9.31 -2.16 27.82
C PRO A 210 9.75 -1.89 26.37
N CYS A 211 8.81 -1.77 25.45
CA CYS A 211 9.12 -1.54 24.04
C CYS A 211 8.10 -0.66 23.35
N SER A 212 8.60 0.18 22.44
CA SER A 212 7.81 1.02 21.56
C SER A 212 7.57 0.38 20.19
N TRP A 213 6.46 0.77 19.60
CA TRP A 213 6.10 0.48 18.22
C TRP A 213 5.89 1.78 17.45
N ILE A 214 6.54 1.91 16.30
CA ILE A 214 6.33 3.01 15.35
C ILE A 214 5.47 2.49 14.21
N ASN A 215 4.26 3.04 14.07
CA ASN A 215 3.29 2.69 13.04
C ASN A 215 3.17 3.84 12.06
N LEU A 216 3.74 3.67 10.85
CA LEU A 216 3.67 4.64 9.77
C LEU A 216 2.57 4.26 8.79
N GLY A 217 1.71 5.23 8.49
CA GLY A 217 0.47 5.00 7.75
C GLY A 217 -0.59 4.41 8.67
N SER A 218 -0.84 5.08 9.79
CA SER A 218 -1.77 4.59 10.82
C SER A 218 -3.22 4.63 10.37
N CYS A 219 -3.52 5.37 9.30
CA CYS A 219 -4.86 5.51 8.71
C CYS A 219 -5.91 5.77 9.79
N PHE A 220 -6.89 4.88 9.94
CA PHE A 220 -7.96 4.98 10.95
C PHE A 220 -7.67 4.25 12.26
N GLY A 221 -6.45 3.65 12.40
CA GLY A 221 -6.03 2.92 13.59
C GLY A 221 -6.43 1.45 13.62
N ASP A 222 -6.90 0.88 12.51
CA ASP A 222 -7.28 -0.54 12.39
C ASP A 222 -6.13 -1.46 12.80
N THR A 223 -4.90 -1.19 12.37
CA THR A 223 -3.70 -1.95 12.74
C THR A 223 -3.48 -1.94 14.27
N ILE A 224 -3.76 -0.81 14.95
CA ILE A 224 -3.65 -0.71 16.40
C ILE A 224 -4.70 -1.60 17.07
N TYR A 225 -5.95 -1.57 16.60
CA TYR A 225 -7.01 -2.45 17.10
C TYR A 225 -6.66 -3.93 16.94
N TRP A 226 -6.10 -4.31 15.77
CA TRP A 226 -5.69 -5.69 15.53
C TRP A 226 -4.60 -6.14 16.50
N SER A 227 -3.63 -5.27 16.82
CA SER A 227 -2.59 -5.58 17.79
C SER A 227 -3.19 -5.90 19.18
N LEU A 228 -4.17 -5.09 19.61
CA LEU A 228 -4.87 -5.29 20.89
C LEU A 228 -5.69 -6.58 20.88
N MET A 229 -6.42 -6.88 19.81
CA MET A 229 -7.24 -8.09 19.67
C MET A 229 -6.40 -9.37 19.72
N ILE A 230 -5.17 -9.36 19.23
CA ILE A 230 -4.26 -10.51 19.29
C ILE A 230 -3.36 -10.51 20.53
N ASN A 231 -3.67 -9.65 21.51
CA ASN A 231 -2.96 -9.51 22.79
C ASN A 231 -1.47 -9.14 22.65
N LEU A 232 -1.10 -8.36 21.64
CA LEU A 232 0.21 -7.72 21.62
C LEU A 232 0.21 -6.50 22.54
N ARG A 233 1.30 -6.33 23.28
CA ARG A 233 1.46 -5.25 24.24
C ARG A 233 2.72 -4.44 23.91
N PHE A 234 2.52 -3.15 23.74
CA PHE A 234 3.57 -2.16 23.62
C PHE A 234 3.41 -1.17 24.75
N ASP A 235 4.51 -0.58 25.21
CA ASP A 235 4.48 0.47 26.23
C ASP A 235 4.08 1.81 25.62
N MET A 236 4.60 2.07 24.40
CA MET A 236 4.23 3.22 23.60
C MET A 236 4.00 2.83 22.15
N ILE A 237 3.03 3.45 21.50
CA ILE A 237 2.71 3.35 20.08
C ILE A 237 2.75 4.76 19.50
N TYR A 238 3.65 4.99 18.56
CA TYR A 238 3.72 6.23 17.79
C TYR A 238 2.94 6.02 16.50
N ALA A 239 1.71 6.53 16.47
CA ALA A 239 0.79 6.43 15.33
C ALA A 239 0.98 7.63 14.42
N ILE A 240 1.65 7.44 13.29
CA ILE A 240 2.03 8.50 12.36
C ILE A 240 1.20 8.41 11.10
N GLU A 241 0.53 9.52 10.76
CA GLU A 241 -0.36 9.62 9.60
C GLU A 241 -0.24 11.02 8.99
N SER A 242 -0.12 11.08 7.68
CA SER A 242 0.07 12.35 6.97
C SER A 242 -1.24 13.06 6.63
N ASP A 243 -2.32 12.30 6.42
CA ASP A 243 -3.62 12.86 6.06
C ASP A 243 -4.37 13.33 7.30
N SER A 244 -4.68 14.63 7.36
CA SER A 244 -5.38 15.25 8.49
C SER A 244 -6.82 14.73 8.66
N ASN A 245 -7.45 14.21 7.62
CA ASN A 245 -8.80 13.61 7.72
C ASN A 245 -8.72 12.24 8.39
N ASN A 246 -7.72 11.44 8.01
CA ASN A 246 -7.45 10.16 8.68
C ASN A 246 -7.13 10.38 10.15
N ILE A 247 -6.36 11.43 10.49
CA ILE A 247 -6.04 11.80 11.88
C ILE A 247 -7.31 12.09 12.69
N GLN A 248 -8.29 12.79 12.14
CA GLN A 248 -9.54 13.05 12.85
C GLN A 248 -10.28 11.76 13.21
N VAL A 249 -10.34 10.82 12.27
CA VAL A 249 -10.98 9.50 12.47
C VAL A 249 -10.13 8.69 13.46
N LEU A 250 -8.82 8.64 13.28
CA LEU A 250 -7.87 7.95 14.15
C LEU A 250 -8.03 8.43 15.61
N SER A 251 -8.05 9.76 15.83
CA SER A 251 -8.21 10.34 17.18
C SER A 251 -9.50 9.88 17.85
N ARG A 252 -10.63 9.96 17.14
CA ARG A 252 -11.93 9.47 17.65
C ARG A 252 -11.89 7.98 17.96
N ASN A 253 -11.27 7.19 17.11
CA ASN A 253 -11.15 5.75 17.31
C ASN A 253 -10.30 5.43 18.53
N ILE A 254 -9.20 6.14 18.75
CA ILE A 254 -8.34 5.94 19.94
C ILE A 254 -9.05 6.34 21.23
N GLU A 255 -9.91 7.36 21.22
CA GLU A 255 -10.74 7.75 22.38
C GLU A 255 -11.73 6.66 22.82
N LEU A 256 -12.11 5.74 21.91
CA LEU A 256 -12.99 4.60 22.21
C LEU A 256 -12.25 3.46 22.94
N LEU A 257 -10.92 3.47 22.99
CA LEU A 257 -10.13 2.48 23.72
C LEU A 257 -10.22 2.68 25.22
N SER A 258 -9.80 1.67 25.99
CA SER A 258 -9.64 1.82 27.42
C SER A 258 -8.66 2.95 27.76
N PRO A 259 -8.84 3.67 28.88
CA PRO A 259 -7.87 4.71 29.30
C PRO A 259 -6.45 4.20 29.48
N SER A 260 -6.28 2.91 29.76
CA SER A 260 -4.95 2.28 29.89
C SER A 260 -4.28 2.02 28.53
N ASP A 261 -5.06 1.82 27.48
CA ASP A 261 -4.52 1.61 26.13
C ASP A 261 -4.36 2.94 25.38
N SER A 262 -5.35 3.83 25.45
CA SER A 262 -5.29 5.13 24.77
C SER A 262 -4.11 6.00 25.22
N LYS A 263 -3.75 5.98 26.51
CA LYS A 263 -2.60 6.72 27.05
C LYS A 263 -1.24 6.27 26.49
N LYS A 264 -1.16 5.09 25.92
CA LYS A 264 0.06 4.56 25.30
C LYS A 264 0.21 4.96 23.84
N ILE A 265 -0.75 5.67 23.26
CA ILE A 265 -0.76 6.00 21.84
C ILE A 265 -0.53 7.48 21.67
N THR A 266 0.56 7.81 20.98
CA THR A 266 0.88 9.19 20.57
C THR A 266 0.57 9.32 19.08
N ILE A 267 -0.40 10.18 18.76
CA ILE A 267 -0.79 10.47 17.38
C ILE A 267 0.06 11.62 16.84
N ILE A 268 0.65 11.46 15.66
CA ILE A 268 1.50 12.45 15.00
C ILE A 268 0.99 12.68 13.57
N ASN A 269 0.50 13.90 13.31
CA ASN A 269 0.06 14.29 11.96
C ASN A 269 1.24 14.88 11.19
N LYS A 270 2.04 14.02 10.60
CA LYS A 270 3.15 14.41 9.73
C LYS A 270 3.43 13.32 8.69
N LYS A 271 3.91 13.74 7.54
CA LYS A 271 4.54 12.86 6.55
C LYS A 271 5.96 12.52 7.03
N CYS A 272 6.36 11.25 6.90
CA CYS A 272 7.74 10.83 7.16
C CYS A 272 8.58 10.91 5.88
N GLY A 273 9.80 11.41 6.02
CA GLY A 273 10.71 11.53 4.87
C GLY A 273 11.98 12.29 5.17
N LEU A 274 12.62 12.80 4.12
CA LEU A 274 13.90 13.49 4.16
C LEU A 274 13.79 14.98 3.84
N ASN A 275 12.62 15.50 3.45
CA ASN A 275 12.44 16.92 3.19
C ASN A 275 12.44 17.71 4.50
N ALA A 276 12.72 19.02 4.45
CA ALA A 276 12.82 19.86 5.64
C ALA A 276 11.51 19.96 6.46
N GLU A 277 10.36 19.76 5.84
CA GLU A 277 9.02 19.77 6.44
C GLU A 277 8.53 18.37 6.86
N ASP A 278 9.18 17.32 6.37
CA ASP A 278 8.85 15.95 6.74
C ASP A 278 9.36 15.65 8.17
N LEU A 279 8.75 14.65 8.81
CA LEU A 279 9.24 14.11 10.07
C LEU A 279 10.41 13.17 9.80
N ALA A 280 11.61 13.51 10.26
CA ALA A 280 12.65 12.52 10.37
C ALA A 280 12.37 11.63 11.60
N LEU A 281 12.32 10.31 11.40
CA LEU A 281 12.01 9.39 12.51
C LEU A 281 13.07 9.42 13.61
N ASP A 282 14.32 9.70 13.25
CA ASP A 282 15.41 9.85 14.20
C ASP A 282 15.23 11.05 15.17
N ASP A 283 14.32 11.99 14.85
CA ASP A 283 13.98 13.14 15.70
C ASP A 283 12.84 12.84 16.70
N LEU A 284 12.27 11.62 16.67
CA LEU A 284 11.25 11.24 17.64
C LEU A 284 11.84 11.18 19.05
N ASN A 285 11.15 11.82 19.99
CA ASN A 285 11.44 11.64 21.41
C ASN A 285 10.84 10.32 21.90
N LEU A 286 11.66 9.30 22.02
CA LEU A 286 11.25 7.93 22.31
C LEU A 286 11.30 7.65 23.81
N ASP A 287 10.19 7.20 24.39
CA ASP A 287 10.08 6.85 25.81
C ASP A 287 10.70 5.50 26.16
N SER A 288 10.84 4.62 25.17
CA SER A 288 11.41 3.27 25.34
C SER A 288 12.02 2.75 24.02
N PRO A 289 12.86 1.69 24.09
CA PRO A 289 13.45 1.10 22.89
C PRO A 289 12.42 0.64 21.87
N VAL A 290 12.67 0.89 20.59
CA VAL A 290 11.78 0.48 19.50
C VAL A 290 11.98 -0.99 19.16
N SER A 291 10.91 -1.78 19.18
CA SER A 291 10.94 -3.21 18.84
C SER A 291 10.29 -3.54 17.50
N LEU A 292 9.40 -2.67 17.01
CA LEU A 292 8.70 -2.82 15.75
C LEU A 292 8.60 -1.48 15.03
N ILE A 293 8.87 -1.48 13.74
CA ILE A 293 8.49 -0.37 12.83
C ILE A 293 7.74 -1.01 11.68
N ASN A 294 6.47 -0.67 11.48
CA ASN A 294 5.78 -0.98 10.25
C ASN A 294 5.59 0.25 9.38
N MET A 295 5.58 0.06 8.08
CA MET A 295 5.42 1.14 7.10
C MET A 295 4.44 0.72 5.99
N ASP A 296 3.40 1.53 5.82
CA ASP A 296 2.43 1.44 4.73
C ASP A 296 2.07 2.87 4.31
N ILE A 297 3.00 3.52 3.60
CA ILE A 297 3.01 4.97 3.34
C ILE A 297 3.09 5.32 1.86
N GLU A 298 2.53 4.42 1.05
CA GLU A 298 2.20 4.69 -0.34
C GLU A 298 3.42 5.09 -1.20
N GLY A 299 4.57 4.42 -0.97
CA GLY A 299 5.80 4.59 -1.73
C GLY A 299 6.83 5.53 -1.10
N GLY A 300 6.63 5.97 0.15
CA GLY A 300 7.61 6.75 0.94
C GLY A 300 8.59 5.89 1.76
N GLU A 301 8.53 4.57 1.65
CA GLU A 301 9.18 3.62 2.56
C GLU A 301 10.70 3.77 2.60
N VAL A 302 11.34 4.00 1.46
CA VAL A 302 12.81 4.18 1.37
C VAL A 302 13.25 5.46 2.09
N ASP A 303 12.53 6.56 1.90
CA ASP A 303 12.86 7.85 2.56
C ASP A 303 12.59 7.77 4.06
N ALA A 304 11.52 7.11 4.48
CA ALA A 304 11.23 6.85 5.89
C ALA A 304 12.30 5.96 6.54
N LEU A 305 12.78 4.91 5.88
CA LEU A 305 13.90 4.09 6.35
C LEU A 305 15.18 4.91 6.51
N LEU A 306 15.46 5.79 5.56
CA LEU A 306 16.62 6.66 5.62
C LEU A 306 16.51 7.71 6.73
N SER A 307 15.32 8.16 7.08
CA SER A 307 15.06 9.06 8.21
C SER A 307 15.10 8.37 9.57
N ALA A 308 15.12 7.03 9.61
CA ALA A 308 15.17 6.19 10.83
C ALA A 308 16.53 5.51 11.04
N LYS A 309 17.59 5.96 10.39
CA LYS A 309 18.89 5.26 10.40
C LYS A 309 19.44 5.01 11.80
N ASN A 310 19.35 6.00 12.68
CA ASN A 310 19.91 5.91 14.03
C ASN A 310 19.05 5.00 14.90
N ILE A 311 17.72 5.12 14.83
CA ILE A 311 16.78 4.21 15.48
C ILE A 311 17.04 2.77 15.08
N ILE A 312 17.15 2.50 13.76
CA ILE A 312 17.40 1.16 13.23
C ILE A 312 18.76 0.62 13.71
N LYS A 313 19.80 1.43 13.71
CA LYS A 313 21.14 1.03 14.17
C LYS A 313 21.19 0.79 15.67
N CYS A 314 20.50 1.62 16.47
CA CYS A 314 20.51 1.57 17.92
C CYS A 314 19.69 0.41 18.46
N TYR A 315 18.42 0.34 18.05
CA TYR A 315 17.44 -0.59 18.65
C TYR A 315 17.28 -1.88 17.85
N LYS A 316 17.63 -1.86 16.55
CA LYS A 316 17.53 -3.03 15.67
C LYS A 316 16.13 -3.67 15.70
N PRO A 317 15.07 -2.85 15.51
CA PRO A 317 13.71 -3.34 15.57
C PRO A 317 13.44 -4.34 14.46
N ILE A 318 12.37 -5.13 14.60
CA ILE A 318 11.77 -5.80 13.44
C ILE A 318 11.18 -4.71 12.56
N LEU A 319 11.50 -4.75 11.26
CA LEU A 319 10.93 -3.88 10.26
C LEU A 319 9.89 -4.69 9.48
N ALA A 320 8.67 -4.16 9.34
CA ALA A 320 7.56 -4.77 8.59
C ALA A 320 7.06 -3.76 7.55
N ILE A 321 7.55 -3.85 6.32
CA ILE A 321 7.44 -2.79 5.32
C ILE A 321 6.64 -3.26 4.14
N CYS A 322 5.61 -2.52 3.76
CA CYS A 322 4.86 -2.76 2.53
C CYS A 322 5.78 -2.58 1.32
N ALA A 323 5.83 -3.59 0.45
CA ALA A 323 6.76 -3.67 -0.68
C ALA A 323 6.03 -3.92 -2.00
N TYR A 324 4.97 -3.13 -2.24
CA TYR A 324 4.10 -3.28 -3.41
C TYR A 324 3.63 -1.95 -4.02
N HIS A 325 4.07 -0.83 -3.45
CA HIS A 325 3.67 0.49 -3.96
C HIS A 325 4.44 0.90 -5.22
N LYS A 326 5.71 0.54 -5.28
CA LYS A 326 6.58 0.81 -6.43
C LYS A 326 7.14 -0.48 -7.03
N PRO A 327 7.38 -0.53 -8.35
CA PRO A 327 7.93 -1.71 -9.00
C PRO A 327 9.31 -2.12 -8.47
N ASP A 328 10.07 -1.18 -7.94
CA ASP A 328 11.43 -1.40 -7.41
C ASP A 328 11.48 -1.69 -5.91
N ASP A 329 10.36 -1.66 -5.19
CA ASP A 329 10.32 -1.85 -3.73
C ASP A 329 11.06 -3.13 -3.28
N LEU A 330 10.81 -4.25 -3.98
CA LEU A 330 11.45 -5.53 -3.68
C LEU A 330 12.98 -5.52 -3.85
N LEU A 331 13.54 -4.56 -4.56
CA LEU A 331 14.98 -4.37 -4.72
C LEU A 331 15.53 -3.28 -3.79
N THR A 332 14.83 -2.15 -3.72
CA THR A 332 15.32 -0.94 -3.06
C THR A 332 15.19 -1.01 -1.54
N ILE A 333 14.08 -1.53 -1.03
CA ILE A 333 13.83 -1.65 0.42
C ILE A 333 14.89 -2.54 1.10
N PRO A 334 15.08 -3.83 0.71
CA PRO A 334 16.08 -4.68 1.37
C PRO A 334 17.50 -4.17 1.18
N ARG A 335 17.82 -3.56 0.03
CA ARG A 335 19.11 -2.93 -0.22
C ARG A 335 19.37 -1.74 0.72
N THR A 336 18.35 -0.92 0.96
CA THR A 336 18.44 0.22 1.89
C THR A 336 18.66 -0.25 3.32
N ILE A 337 17.92 -1.25 3.78
CA ILE A 337 18.08 -1.84 5.11
C ILE A 337 19.50 -2.42 5.27
N SER A 338 19.98 -3.16 4.27
CA SER A 338 21.32 -3.74 4.27
C SER A 338 22.43 -2.68 4.29
N LYS A 339 22.20 -1.50 3.69
CA LYS A 339 23.14 -0.36 3.78
C LYS A 339 23.12 0.28 5.17
N ILE A 340 21.97 0.36 5.84
CA ILE A 340 21.85 0.91 7.19
C ILE A 340 22.53 -0.01 8.22
N CYS A 341 22.24 -1.32 8.15
CA CYS A 341 22.79 -2.35 9.05
C CYS A 341 23.31 -3.55 8.24
N PRO A 342 24.54 -3.51 7.75
CA PRO A 342 25.11 -4.59 6.93
C PRO A 342 25.10 -5.93 7.68
N SER A 343 24.59 -6.97 7.02
CA SER A 343 24.62 -8.37 7.50
C SER A 343 23.92 -8.61 8.85
N TYR A 344 23.04 -7.69 9.28
CA TYR A 344 22.37 -7.80 10.58
C TYR A 344 20.94 -8.34 10.48
N TYR A 345 20.32 -8.22 9.32
CA TYR A 345 18.94 -8.62 9.10
C TYR A 345 18.80 -9.82 8.18
N LYS A 346 17.92 -10.75 8.52
CA LYS A 346 17.39 -11.73 7.58
C LYS A 346 16.04 -11.23 7.04
N PHE A 347 15.75 -11.55 5.79
CA PHE A 347 14.55 -11.09 5.11
C PHE A 347 13.51 -12.20 4.99
N ILE A 348 12.27 -11.83 5.27
CA ILE A 348 11.08 -12.69 5.16
C ILE A 348 10.04 -11.94 4.34
N LEU A 349 9.39 -12.61 3.41
CA LEU A 349 8.36 -12.02 2.57
C LEU A 349 7.03 -12.74 2.79
N ARG A 350 5.97 -11.98 3.05
CA ARG A 350 4.63 -12.52 3.25
C ARG A 350 3.60 -11.72 2.46
N LYS A 351 2.62 -12.44 1.89
CA LYS A 351 1.45 -11.83 1.27
C LYS A 351 0.24 -12.00 2.18
N TYR A 352 -0.54 -10.93 2.30
CA TYR A 352 -1.74 -10.93 3.12
C TYR A 352 -2.98 -10.75 2.25
N SER A 353 -4.12 -11.29 2.71
CA SER A 353 -5.42 -11.13 2.07
C SER A 353 -6.52 -11.09 3.13
N SER A 354 -7.55 -10.30 2.88
CA SER A 354 -8.77 -10.36 3.66
C SER A 354 -9.41 -11.74 3.46
N GLY A 355 -9.52 -12.55 4.51
CA GLY A 355 -9.98 -13.95 4.46
C GLY A 355 -11.43 -14.15 3.99
N THR A 356 -12.13 -13.09 3.58
CA THR A 356 -13.54 -13.13 3.20
C THR A 356 -13.80 -13.51 1.75
N GLY A 357 -12.77 -13.71 0.91
CA GLY A 357 -12.94 -14.02 -0.51
C GLY A 357 -13.70 -12.94 -1.32
N LYS A 358 -14.25 -11.94 -0.64
CA LYS A 358 -14.82 -10.77 -1.28
C LYS A 358 -13.66 -9.84 -1.64
N HIS A 359 -13.22 -9.94 -2.86
CA HIS A 359 -12.34 -8.96 -3.46
C HIS A 359 -13.02 -7.59 -3.37
N TYR A 360 -12.65 -6.78 -2.41
CA TYR A 360 -12.81 -5.35 -2.55
C TYR A 360 -11.99 -4.98 -3.78
N ASN A 361 -12.67 -4.50 -4.81
CA ASN A 361 -12.10 -4.27 -6.14
C ASN A 361 -11.14 -3.08 -6.22
N GLY A 362 -10.52 -2.68 -5.12
CA GLY A 362 -9.45 -1.69 -5.10
C GLY A 362 -8.17 -2.23 -5.74
N ILE A 363 -7.48 -1.40 -6.50
CA ILE A 363 -6.27 -1.76 -7.27
C ILE A 363 -5.14 -2.24 -6.35
N HIS A 364 -5.08 -1.76 -5.13
CA HIS A 364 -4.03 -2.04 -4.15
C HIS A 364 -4.30 -3.21 -3.19
N ARG A 365 -5.57 -3.53 -2.89
CA ARG A 365 -5.91 -4.53 -1.87
C ARG A 365 -5.67 -5.99 -2.25
N THR A 366 -5.39 -6.29 -3.51
CA THR A 366 -5.04 -7.66 -3.95
C THR A 366 -3.56 -7.98 -3.77
N ASN A 367 -2.71 -7.00 -3.49
CA ASN A 367 -1.26 -7.15 -3.54
C ASN A 367 -0.55 -6.82 -2.22
N GLU A 368 -1.23 -6.92 -1.09
CA GLU A 368 -0.66 -6.68 0.25
C GLU A 368 0.57 -7.56 0.49
N LEU A 369 1.74 -7.04 0.16
CA LEU A 369 3.01 -7.73 0.26
C LEU A 369 3.88 -7.03 1.29
N VAL A 370 4.27 -7.74 2.35
CA VAL A 370 5.08 -7.20 3.43
C VAL A 370 6.45 -7.87 3.45
N LEU A 371 7.48 -7.05 3.35
CA LEU A 371 8.87 -7.43 3.58
C LEU A 371 9.20 -7.20 5.06
N TYR A 372 9.57 -8.28 5.73
CA TYR A 372 10.10 -8.20 7.07
C TYR A 372 11.61 -8.26 7.06
N ALA A 373 12.24 -7.39 7.84
CA ALA A 373 13.63 -7.52 8.22
C ALA A 373 13.71 -7.85 9.71
N VAL A 374 14.23 -9.04 10.00
CA VAL A 374 14.28 -9.60 11.35
C VAL A 374 15.73 -9.65 11.80
N PRO A 375 16.08 -9.11 12.98
CA PRO A 375 17.44 -9.18 13.52
C PRO A 375 17.92 -10.64 13.62
N ILE A 376 19.19 -10.88 13.30
CA ILE A 376 19.85 -12.21 13.38
C ILE A 376 20.27 -12.49 14.83
#